data_58db54cf68a7d1278db1dbcbaa0e7118
#
_entry.id   58db54cf68a7d1278db1dbcbaa0e7118
#
_cell.length_a   1.000
_cell.length_b   1.000
_cell.length_c   1.000
_cell.angle_alpha   90.00
_cell.angle_beta   90.00
_cell.angle_gamma   90.00
#
_symmetry.space_group_name_H-M   'P 1'
#
loop_
_entity.id
_entity.type
_entity.pdbx_description
1 polymer ?
#
loop_
_entity_poly.entity_id
_entity_poly.type
_entity_poly.pdbx_seq_one_letter_code
_entity_poly.pdbx_strand_id
1 'polypeptide(L)'
;MAVVSMKQLLEAGVHFGHQTRRWNPKMAEYIYCERNGIYIIDLQKTVKKLEEAYSFVRDLAANGQTILFVGTKKQATDAVKEEAARVGMYYVNARWLGGMLTNFKTMRTRVDRLAQLKKMQEDGTFDMLPKKEVMKHLGEMEKLEKYLGGVKDMRKLPGALFVVDPRKEHNAIAEARKLHIPIVAIVDTNCDPDEVDYVIPANDDAIRAIRLISATMANAVQEGRQGEDASAEEAEAETGAEE
;
A
#
# COMPACT_ATOMS: atom_id res chain seq x y z
N MET A 1 4.89 2.22 23.96
CA MET A 1 3.42 2.22 24.00
C MET A 1 2.94 1.43 22.81
N ALA A 2 1.86 0.65 22.95
CA ALA A 2 1.31 -0.06 21.79
C ALA A 2 0.82 0.95 20.75
N VAL A 3 1.20 0.76 19.50
CA VAL A 3 0.84 1.65 18.35
C VAL A 3 -0.67 1.71 18.15
N VAL A 4 -1.36 0.58 18.41
CA VAL A 4 -2.82 0.46 18.36
C VAL A 4 -3.31 -0.33 19.58
N SER A 5 -4.36 0.13 20.23
CA SER A 5 -4.92 -0.60 21.38
C SER A 5 -5.72 -1.83 20.94
N MET A 6 -5.71 -2.87 21.78
CA MET A 6 -6.52 -4.08 21.59
C MET A 6 -8.02 -3.75 21.40
N LYS A 7 -8.51 -2.73 22.09
CA LYS A 7 -9.90 -2.27 22.00
C LYS A 7 -10.23 -1.74 20.61
N GLN A 8 -9.35 -0.92 20.02
CA GLN A 8 -9.53 -0.39 18.67
C GLN A 8 -9.55 -1.51 17.61
N LEU A 9 -8.66 -2.49 17.75
CA LEU A 9 -8.64 -3.66 16.84
C LEU A 9 -9.95 -4.46 16.92
N LEU A 10 -10.47 -4.64 18.12
CA LEU A 10 -11.70 -5.38 18.36
C LEU A 10 -12.92 -4.64 17.79
N GLU A 11 -13.03 -3.34 18.01
CA GLU A 11 -14.10 -2.47 17.49
C GLU A 11 -14.07 -2.36 15.96
N ALA A 12 -12.87 -2.40 15.35
CA ALA A 12 -12.71 -2.40 13.91
C ALA A 12 -13.02 -3.76 13.27
N GLY A 13 -13.19 -4.84 14.08
CA GLY A 13 -13.47 -6.18 13.59
C GLY A 13 -12.28 -6.89 12.95
N VAL A 14 -11.06 -6.54 13.37
CA VAL A 14 -9.80 -7.10 12.88
C VAL A 14 -9.68 -8.60 13.15
N HIS A 15 -10.31 -9.09 14.22
CA HIS A 15 -10.24 -10.47 14.70
C HIS A 15 -11.07 -11.47 13.88
N PHE A 16 -11.97 -11.03 13.01
CA PHE A 16 -12.73 -11.93 12.17
C PHE A 16 -11.90 -12.39 10.98
N GLY A 17 -11.76 -13.70 10.83
CA GLY A 17 -11.18 -14.30 9.64
C GLY A 17 -12.25 -14.83 8.68
N HIS A 18 -11.84 -15.68 7.76
CA HIS A 18 -12.72 -16.33 6.79
C HIS A 18 -13.36 -17.61 7.33
N GLN A 19 -14.30 -18.15 6.57
CA GLN A 19 -14.94 -19.45 6.86
C GLN A 19 -13.88 -20.55 6.95
N THR A 20 -14.09 -21.50 7.88
CA THR A 20 -13.15 -22.60 8.17
C THR A 20 -12.76 -23.41 6.94
N ARG A 21 -13.68 -23.64 6.00
CA ARG A 21 -13.41 -24.37 4.75
C ARG A 21 -12.44 -23.69 3.79
N ARG A 22 -12.13 -22.39 3.98
CA ARG A 22 -11.30 -21.60 3.07
C ARG A 22 -9.93 -21.27 3.65
N TRP A 23 -9.63 -21.75 4.81
CA TRP A 23 -8.41 -21.38 5.51
C TRP A 23 -7.15 -21.98 4.90
N ASN A 24 -6.02 -21.37 5.20
CA ASN A 24 -4.71 -21.90 4.90
C ASN A 24 -4.12 -22.54 6.20
N PRO A 25 -3.68 -23.81 6.19
CA PRO A 25 -3.09 -24.46 7.37
C PRO A 25 -1.90 -23.71 7.96
N LYS A 26 -1.12 -23.00 7.15
CA LYS A 26 0.01 -22.19 7.62
C LYS A 26 -0.41 -21.02 8.53
N MET A 27 -1.67 -20.60 8.45
CA MET A 27 -2.23 -19.57 9.33
C MET A 27 -2.62 -20.09 10.72
N ALA A 28 -2.47 -21.40 10.98
CA ALA A 28 -2.85 -22.02 12.27
C ALA A 28 -2.23 -21.31 13.47
N GLU A 29 -0.98 -20.85 13.35
CA GLU A 29 -0.30 -20.12 14.43
C GLU A 29 -0.98 -18.78 14.79
N TYR A 30 -1.68 -18.13 13.86
CA TYR A 30 -2.34 -16.83 14.07
C TYR A 30 -3.82 -16.95 14.46
N ILE A 31 -4.36 -18.17 14.49
CA ILE A 31 -5.75 -18.44 14.81
C ILE A 31 -5.89 -18.69 16.32
N TYR A 32 -6.83 -17.99 16.95
CA TYR A 32 -7.18 -18.17 18.36
C TYR A 32 -8.18 -19.33 18.57
N CYS A 33 -9.29 -19.31 17.85
CA CYS A 33 -10.33 -20.36 17.90
C CYS A 33 -11.25 -20.30 16.67
N GLU A 34 -12.15 -21.26 16.60
CA GLU A 34 -13.28 -21.26 15.67
C GLU A 34 -14.56 -20.88 16.40
N ARG A 35 -15.38 -20.03 15.76
CA ARG A 35 -16.72 -19.69 16.26
C ARG A 35 -17.70 -19.56 15.09
N ASN A 36 -18.80 -20.30 15.15
CA ASN A 36 -19.85 -20.28 14.11
C ASN A 36 -19.35 -20.54 12.68
N GLY A 37 -18.36 -21.44 12.51
CA GLY A 37 -17.80 -21.74 11.19
C GLY A 37 -16.86 -20.68 10.62
N ILE A 38 -16.40 -19.73 11.46
CA ILE A 38 -15.45 -18.67 11.11
C ILE A 38 -14.27 -18.75 12.07
N TYR A 39 -13.07 -18.62 11.56
CA TYR A 39 -11.88 -18.52 12.38
C TYR A 39 -11.74 -17.13 12.99
N ILE A 40 -11.32 -17.10 14.25
CA ILE A 40 -11.02 -15.88 15.00
C ILE A 40 -9.49 -15.73 15.07
N ILE A 41 -8.99 -14.60 14.64
CA ILE A 41 -7.57 -14.25 14.64
C ILE A 41 -7.16 -13.83 16.06
N ASP A 42 -5.97 -14.25 16.51
CA ASP A 42 -5.39 -13.89 17.79
C ASP A 42 -4.88 -12.43 17.74
N LEU A 43 -5.62 -11.53 18.37
CA LEU A 43 -5.29 -10.11 18.42
C LEU A 43 -3.99 -9.81 19.18
N GLN A 44 -3.55 -10.65 20.10
CA GLN A 44 -2.27 -10.45 20.78
C GLN A 44 -1.10 -10.59 19.80
N LYS A 45 -1.20 -11.59 18.90
CA LYS A 45 -0.24 -11.76 17.81
C LYS A 45 -0.34 -10.64 16.78
N THR A 46 -1.58 -10.19 16.48
CA THR A 46 -1.80 -9.05 15.57
C THR A 46 -1.09 -7.80 16.09
N VAL A 47 -1.26 -7.44 17.37
CA VAL A 47 -0.59 -6.26 17.96
C VAL A 47 0.92 -6.36 17.82
N LYS A 48 1.50 -7.50 18.19
CA LYS A 48 2.95 -7.71 18.13
C LYS A 48 3.48 -7.60 16.69
N LYS A 49 2.80 -8.26 15.74
CA LYS A 49 3.20 -8.24 14.32
C LYS A 49 2.98 -6.87 13.68
N LEU A 50 1.96 -6.15 14.10
CA LEU A 50 1.71 -4.78 13.66
C LEU A 50 2.81 -3.82 14.17
N GLU A 51 3.30 -3.99 15.40
CA GLU A 51 4.41 -3.22 15.93
C GLU A 51 5.74 -3.51 15.20
N GLU A 52 6.00 -4.77 14.86
CA GLU A 52 7.16 -5.16 14.04
C GLU A 52 7.10 -4.49 12.66
N ALA A 53 5.94 -4.56 12.01
CA ALA A 53 5.71 -3.93 10.70
C ALA A 53 5.78 -2.39 10.76
N TYR A 54 5.23 -1.80 11.82
CA TYR A 54 5.29 -0.35 12.06
C TYR A 54 6.72 0.14 12.17
N SER A 55 7.53 -0.51 12.99
CA SER A 55 8.94 -0.15 13.17
C SER A 55 9.71 -0.25 11.87
N PHE A 56 9.52 -1.32 11.09
CA PHE A 56 10.14 -1.48 9.78
C PHE A 56 9.75 -0.35 8.81
N VAL A 57 8.46 -0.03 8.72
CA VAL A 57 7.94 1.03 7.84
C VAL A 57 8.46 2.41 8.24
N ARG A 58 8.51 2.70 9.54
CA ARG A 58 9.06 3.94 10.09
C ARG A 58 10.53 4.10 9.74
N ASP A 59 11.34 3.06 9.99
CA ASP A 59 12.77 3.10 9.76
C ASP A 59 13.09 3.19 8.25
N LEU A 60 12.27 2.58 7.40
CA LEU A 60 12.38 2.70 5.94
C LEU A 60 12.05 4.12 5.47
N ALA A 61 11.03 4.75 6.06
CA ALA A 61 10.66 6.13 5.75
C ALA A 61 11.70 7.13 6.26
N ALA A 62 12.31 6.87 7.43
CA ALA A 62 13.42 7.66 7.96
C ALA A 62 14.70 7.59 7.11
N ASN A 63 14.83 6.59 6.25
CA ASN A 63 15.88 6.49 5.25
C ASN A 63 15.50 7.12 3.88
N GLY A 64 14.46 7.94 3.83
CA GLY A 64 13.99 8.61 2.61
C GLY A 64 13.42 7.67 1.54
N GLN A 65 13.12 6.40 1.89
CA GLN A 65 12.57 5.45 0.96
C GLN A 65 11.04 5.58 0.86
N THR A 66 10.50 5.20 -0.28
CA THR A 66 9.07 5.29 -0.55
C THR A 66 8.39 3.92 -0.42
N ILE A 67 7.11 3.95 -0.05
CA ILE A 67 6.27 2.76 0.09
C ILE A 67 5.16 2.81 -0.94
N LEU A 68 4.89 1.67 -1.58
CA LEU A 68 3.77 1.50 -2.49
C LEU A 68 2.64 0.76 -1.80
N PHE A 69 1.52 1.45 -1.60
CA PHE A 69 0.30 0.89 -1.04
C PHE A 69 -0.52 0.19 -2.13
N VAL A 70 -0.82 -1.09 -1.93
CA VAL A 70 -1.53 -1.94 -2.92
C VAL A 70 -2.78 -2.54 -2.30
N GLY A 71 -3.92 -2.27 -2.90
CA GLY A 71 -5.19 -2.84 -2.45
C GLY A 71 -6.29 -2.62 -3.49
N THR A 72 -6.49 -3.62 -4.34
CA THR A 72 -7.52 -3.57 -5.40
C THR A 72 -8.87 -4.15 -4.97
N LYS A 73 -8.96 -4.64 -3.73
CA LYS A 73 -10.20 -5.13 -3.12
C LYS A 73 -11.15 -3.95 -2.93
N LYS A 74 -12.44 -4.13 -3.27
CA LYS A 74 -13.43 -3.04 -3.17
C LYS A 74 -13.44 -2.35 -1.79
N GLN A 75 -13.22 -3.14 -0.75
CA GLN A 75 -13.18 -2.66 0.63
C GLN A 75 -11.90 -1.86 0.97
N ALA A 76 -10.82 -2.07 0.20
CA ALA A 76 -9.51 -1.45 0.43
C ALA A 76 -9.29 -0.19 -0.44
N THR A 77 -9.99 -0.08 -1.57
CA THR A 77 -9.76 0.93 -2.62
C THR A 77 -9.64 2.35 -2.07
N ASP A 78 -10.58 2.76 -1.23
CA ASP A 78 -10.63 4.14 -0.72
C ASP A 78 -9.63 4.34 0.42
N ALA A 79 -9.54 3.39 1.36
CA ALA A 79 -8.61 3.46 2.49
C ALA A 79 -7.14 3.54 2.02
N VAL A 80 -6.75 2.70 1.07
CA VAL A 80 -5.41 2.68 0.48
C VAL A 80 -5.09 4.00 -0.22
N LYS A 81 -6.04 4.54 -1.01
CA LYS A 81 -5.86 5.81 -1.70
C LYS A 81 -5.73 7.00 -0.72
N GLU A 82 -6.67 7.10 0.23
CA GLU A 82 -6.72 8.20 1.19
C GLU A 82 -5.46 8.25 2.05
N GLU A 83 -5.06 7.10 2.61
CA GLU A 83 -3.92 7.03 3.54
C GLU A 83 -2.58 7.20 2.82
N ALA A 84 -2.39 6.62 1.65
CA ALA A 84 -1.18 6.84 0.86
C ALA A 84 -1.05 8.30 0.41
N ALA A 85 -2.15 8.92 -0.05
CA ALA A 85 -2.14 10.32 -0.46
C ALA A 85 -1.86 11.26 0.73
N ARG A 86 -2.38 10.95 1.93
CA ARG A 86 -2.16 11.73 3.15
C ARG A 86 -0.68 11.88 3.50
N VAL A 87 0.09 10.84 3.27
CA VAL A 87 1.54 10.83 3.58
C VAL A 87 2.43 10.99 2.36
N GLY A 88 1.86 11.34 1.20
CA GLY A 88 2.62 11.56 -0.04
C GLY A 88 3.31 10.30 -0.57
N MET A 89 2.73 9.13 -0.32
CA MET A 89 3.19 7.84 -0.83
C MET A 89 2.39 7.41 -2.05
N TYR A 90 2.89 6.40 -2.76
CA TYR A 90 2.27 5.88 -3.98
C TYR A 90 1.22 4.82 -3.67
N TYR A 91 0.25 4.65 -4.57
CA TYR A 91 -0.79 3.63 -4.39
C TYR A 91 -1.26 3.02 -5.69
N VAL A 92 -1.75 1.78 -5.59
CA VAL A 92 -2.47 1.05 -6.63
C VAL A 92 -3.77 0.52 -6.02
N ASN A 93 -4.88 1.12 -6.39
CA ASN A 93 -6.19 0.82 -5.79
C ASN A 93 -7.24 0.30 -6.78
N ALA A 94 -6.96 0.26 -8.09
CA ALA A 94 -7.92 -0.22 -9.08
C ALA A 94 -7.58 -1.62 -9.59
N ARG A 95 -6.44 -1.79 -10.22
CA ARG A 95 -5.95 -3.07 -10.74
C ARG A 95 -4.43 -3.04 -10.86
N TRP A 96 -3.77 -4.09 -10.37
CA TRP A 96 -2.35 -4.27 -10.63
C TRP A 96 -2.13 -4.62 -12.11
N LEU A 97 -1.31 -3.85 -12.78
CA LEU A 97 -0.92 -4.13 -14.16
C LEU A 97 0.37 -4.99 -14.13
N GLY A 98 0.35 -6.12 -14.81
CA GLY A 98 1.54 -6.98 -14.89
C GLY A 98 2.75 -6.22 -15.44
N GLY A 99 3.90 -6.36 -14.76
CA GLY A 99 5.12 -5.65 -15.10
C GLY A 99 5.25 -4.27 -14.46
N MET A 100 4.41 -3.93 -13.48
CA MET A 100 4.42 -2.61 -12.82
C MET A 100 5.75 -2.31 -12.13
N LEU A 101 6.38 -3.32 -11.56
CA LEU A 101 7.72 -3.24 -10.98
C LEU A 101 8.77 -3.86 -11.90
N THR A 102 8.54 -5.08 -12.39
CA THR A 102 9.50 -5.82 -13.20
C THR A 102 9.75 -5.23 -14.58
N ASN A 103 8.78 -4.48 -15.14
CA ASN A 103 8.92 -3.74 -16.40
C ASN A 103 8.69 -2.23 -16.17
N PHE A 104 9.30 -1.71 -15.13
CA PHE A 104 9.14 -0.33 -14.66
C PHE A 104 9.43 0.70 -15.75
N LYS A 105 10.46 0.50 -16.57
CA LYS A 105 10.80 1.39 -17.67
C LYS A 105 9.63 1.58 -18.66
N THR A 106 8.97 0.49 -19.03
CA THR A 106 7.80 0.55 -19.93
C THR A 106 6.60 1.18 -19.24
N MET A 107 6.42 0.92 -17.93
CA MET A 107 5.36 1.59 -17.17
C MET A 107 5.56 3.10 -17.09
N ARG A 108 6.80 3.57 -16.95
CA ARG A 108 7.12 5.01 -17.02
C ARG A 108 6.71 5.62 -18.35
N THR A 109 6.93 4.97 -19.49
CA THR A 109 6.48 5.52 -20.78
C THR A 109 4.95 5.68 -20.87
N ARG A 110 4.18 4.83 -20.16
CA ARG A 110 2.72 4.98 -20.06
C ARG A 110 2.31 6.15 -19.15
N VAL A 111 3.04 6.37 -18.09
CA VAL A 111 2.86 7.55 -17.21
C VAL A 111 3.20 8.83 -17.98
N ASP A 112 4.31 8.84 -18.73
CA ASP A 112 4.69 9.98 -19.58
C ASP A 112 3.62 10.26 -20.65
N ARG A 113 3.01 9.21 -21.22
CA ARG A 113 1.88 9.33 -22.12
C ARG A 113 0.66 9.99 -21.46
N LEU A 114 0.36 9.65 -20.21
CA LEU A 114 -0.69 10.30 -19.43
C LEU A 114 -0.41 11.79 -19.26
N ALA A 115 0.82 12.16 -18.89
CA ALA A 115 1.23 13.56 -18.74
C ALA A 115 1.12 14.31 -20.07
N GLN A 116 1.51 13.69 -21.19
CA GLN A 116 1.37 14.25 -22.52
C GLN A 116 -0.10 14.52 -22.89
N LEU A 117 -1.00 13.57 -22.62
CA LEU A 117 -2.44 13.74 -22.92
C LEU A 117 -3.05 14.86 -22.09
N LYS A 118 -2.68 14.98 -20.80
CA LYS A 118 -3.13 16.09 -19.95
C LYS A 118 -2.65 17.44 -20.49
N LYS A 119 -1.39 17.52 -20.87
CA LYS A 119 -0.83 18.73 -21.46
C LYS A 119 -1.53 19.11 -22.76
N MET A 120 -1.81 18.16 -23.67
CA MET A 120 -2.57 18.40 -24.90
C MET A 120 -3.99 18.93 -24.63
N GLN A 121 -4.61 18.51 -23.53
CA GLN A 121 -5.91 19.02 -23.11
C GLN A 121 -5.81 20.46 -22.60
N GLU A 122 -4.80 20.76 -21.78
CA GLU A 122 -4.55 22.11 -21.22
C GLU A 122 -4.16 23.12 -22.31
N ASP A 123 -3.35 22.72 -23.28
CA ASP A 123 -2.87 23.55 -24.39
C ASP A 123 -3.95 23.79 -25.47
N GLY A 124 -5.16 23.23 -25.31
CA GLY A 124 -6.24 23.38 -26.30
C GLY A 124 -6.01 22.58 -27.60
N THR A 125 -5.02 21.70 -27.66
CA THR A 125 -4.72 20.87 -28.84
C THR A 125 -5.92 20.00 -29.23
N PHE A 126 -6.74 19.58 -28.26
CA PHE A 126 -7.95 18.80 -28.54
C PHE A 126 -8.99 19.52 -29.38
N ASP A 127 -9.03 20.86 -29.35
CA ASP A 127 -9.98 21.66 -30.14
C ASP A 127 -9.64 21.63 -31.63
N MET A 128 -8.39 21.33 -31.99
CA MET A 128 -7.91 21.20 -33.36
C MET A 128 -8.10 19.81 -33.96
N LEU A 129 -8.44 18.80 -33.12
CA LEU A 129 -8.56 17.42 -33.55
C LEU A 129 -10.01 17.05 -33.93
N PRO A 130 -10.19 16.07 -34.83
CA PRO A 130 -11.51 15.51 -35.09
C PRO A 130 -12.15 14.93 -33.82
N LYS A 131 -13.45 15.11 -33.61
CA LYS A 131 -14.19 14.64 -32.42
C LYS A 131 -13.95 13.18 -32.09
N LYS A 132 -13.77 12.31 -33.08
CA LYS A 132 -13.51 10.88 -32.89
C LYS A 132 -12.14 10.61 -32.21
N GLU A 133 -11.12 11.38 -32.55
CA GLU A 133 -9.78 11.29 -31.98
C GLU A 133 -9.76 11.85 -30.54
N VAL A 134 -10.42 12.98 -30.32
CA VAL A 134 -10.59 13.55 -28.97
C VAL A 134 -11.23 12.55 -28.04
N MET A 135 -12.33 11.90 -28.44
CA MET A 135 -13.00 10.87 -27.63
C MET A 135 -12.08 9.67 -27.34
N LYS A 136 -11.25 9.28 -28.30
CA LYS A 136 -10.26 8.21 -28.11
C LYS A 136 -9.19 8.61 -27.09
N HIS A 137 -8.66 9.82 -27.17
CA HIS A 137 -7.64 10.33 -26.24
C HIS A 137 -8.20 10.54 -24.82
N LEU A 138 -9.43 11.04 -24.70
CA LEU A 138 -10.11 11.15 -23.40
C LEU A 138 -10.32 9.78 -22.76
N GLY A 139 -10.77 8.78 -23.52
CA GLY A 139 -10.93 7.42 -23.02
C GLY A 139 -9.60 6.73 -22.68
N GLU A 140 -8.51 7.04 -23.39
CA GLU A 140 -7.15 6.59 -23.04
C GLU A 140 -6.68 7.24 -21.73
N MET A 141 -6.85 8.56 -21.62
CA MET A 141 -6.45 9.32 -20.43
C MET A 141 -7.19 8.85 -19.18
N GLU A 142 -8.50 8.65 -19.25
CA GLU A 142 -9.30 8.14 -18.15
C GLU A 142 -8.81 6.76 -17.67
N LYS A 143 -8.51 5.86 -18.60
CA LYS A 143 -7.98 4.53 -18.28
C LYS A 143 -6.60 4.62 -17.63
N LEU A 144 -5.70 5.43 -18.17
CA LEU A 144 -4.35 5.62 -17.61
C LEU A 144 -4.41 6.25 -16.21
N GLU A 145 -5.24 7.27 -16.03
CA GLU A 145 -5.43 7.91 -14.71
C GLU A 145 -5.99 6.92 -13.68
N LYS A 146 -6.98 6.12 -14.06
CA LYS A 146 -7.58 5.11 -13.19
C LYS A 146 -6.58 4.07 -12.70
N TYR A 147 -5.65 3.62 -13.56
CA TYR A 147 -4.72 2.53 -13.22
C TYR A 147 -3.34 2.99 -12.76
N LEU A 148 -2.88 4.13 -13.25
CA LEU A 148 -1.53 4.64 -13.01
C LEU A 148 -1.49 5.96 -12.24
N GLY A 149 -2.65 6.58 -11.97
CA GLY A 149 -2.73 7.87 -11.30
C GLY A 149 -2.02 7.92 -9.95
N GLY A 150 -2.10 6.83 -9.17
CA GLY A 150 -1.44 6.75 -7.87
C GLY A 150 0.08 6.50 -7.92
N VAL A 151 0.62 6.19 -9.09
CA VAL A 151 2.07 5.95 -9.30
C VAL A 151 2.70 6.92 -10.30
N LYS A 152 1.97 7.97 -10.72
CA LYS A 152 2.41 8.92 -11.73
C LYS A 152 3.73 9.62 -11.37
N ASP A 153 3.94 9.94 -10.10
CA ASP A 153 5.11 10.65 -9.60
C ASP A 153 6.24 9.71 -9.16
N MET A 154 6.03 8.41 -9.21
CA MET A 154 7.02 7.39 -8.83
C MET A 154 8.15 7.31 -9.86
N ARG A 155 9.33 7.84 -9.51
CA ARG A 155 10.51 7.88 -10.40
C ARG A 155 11.47 6.71 -10.20
N LYS A 156 11.46 6.09 -9.02
CA LYS A 156 12.30 4.95 -8.62
C LYS A 156 11.40 3.83 -8.11
N LEU A 157 11.91 2.61 -8.08
CA LEU A 157 11.22 1.50 -7.42
C LEU A 157 11.01 1.81 -5.94
N PRO A 158 9.88 1.36 -5.35
CA PRO A 158 9.62 1.58 -3.93
C PRO A 158 10.55 0.71 -3.07
N GLY A 159 10.85 1.18 -1.86
CA GLY A 159 11.64 0.44 -0.87
C GLY A 159 10.87 -0.69 -0.21
N ALA A 160 9.54 -0.62 -0.16
CA ALA A 160 8.66 -1.68 0.29
C ALA A 160 7.26 -1.59 -0.34
N LEU A 161 6.54 -2.72 -0.31
CA LEU A 161 5.12 -2.78 -0.61
C LEU A 161 4.32 -2.94 0.69
N PHE A 162 3.20 -2.21 0.80
CA PHE A 162 2.15 -2.52 1.76
C PHE A 162 0.94 -3.08 1.00
N VAL A 163 0.56 -4.33 1.26
CA VAL A 163 -0.42 -5.07 0.46
C VAL A 163 -1.63 -5.46 1.32
N VAL A 164 -2.83 -5.24 0.79
CA VAL A 164 -4.08 -5.73 1.37
C VAL A 164 -4.55 -6.93 0.57
N ASP A 165 -4.71 -8.09 1.23
CA ASP A 165 -5.06 -9.38 0.62
C ASP A 165 -3.99 -9.92 -0.35
N PRO A 166 -2.94 -10.59 0.17
CA PRO A 166 -1.88 -11.20 -0.63
C PRO A 166 -2.38 -12.14 -1.72
N ARG A 167 -3.44 -12.89 -1.41
CA ARG A 167 -4.02 -13.86 -2.34
C ARG A 167 -4.58 -13.21 -3.60
N LYS A 168 -5.20 -12.04 -3.45
CA LYS A 168 -5.74 -11.28 -4.59
C LYS A 168 -4.63 -10.57 -5.35
N GLU A 169 -3.66 -10.04 -4.64
CA GLU A 169 -2.56 -9.25 -5.21
C GLU A 169 -1.30 -10.11 -5.51
N HIS A 170 -1.48 -11.42 -5.77
CA HIS A 170 -0.39 -12.37 -6.01
C HIS A 170 0.60 -11.92 -7.09
N ASN A 171 0.15 -11.18 -8.12
CA ASN A 171 1.03 -10.64 -9.14
C ASN A 171 1.97 -9.56 -8.59
N ALA A 172 1.46 -8.69 -7.70
CA ALA A 172 2.28 -7.67 -7.05
C ALA A 172 3.35 -8.32 -6.17
N ILE A 173 2.96 -9.33 -5.39
CA ILE A 173 3.85 -10.11 -4.54
C ILE A 173 4.93 -10.82 -5.35
N ALA A 174 4.55 -11.52 -6.43
CA ALA A 174 5.51 -12.21 -7.28
C ALA A 174 6.54 -11.26 -7.91
N GLU A 175 6.12 -10.06 -8.32
CA GLU A 175 7.01 -9.06 -8.86
C GLU A 175 7.94 -8.46 -7.78
N ALA A 176 7.41 -8.16 -6.60
CA ALA A 176 8.19 -7.63 -5.48
C ALA A 176 9.26 -8.64 -5.02
N ARG A 177 8.88 -9.90 -4.83
CA ARG A 177 9.83 -10.98 -4.48
C ARG A 177 10.94 -11.16 -5.52
N LYS A 178 10.61 -11.06 -6.81
CA LYS A 178 11.59 -11.15 -7.89
C LYS A 178 12.62 -10.02 -7.85
N LEU A 179 12.24 -8.86 -7.33
CA LEU A 179 13.09 -7.67 -7.20
C LEU A 179 13.66 -7.51 -5.79
N HIS A 180 13.41 -8.48 -4.89
CA HIS A 180 13.83 -8.44 -3.48
C HIS A 180 13.34 -7.18 -2.75
N ILE A 181 12.13 -6.72 -3.09
CA ILE A 181 11.47 -5.61 -2.40
C ILE A 181 10.67 -6.19 -1.23
N PRO A 182 10.92 -5.77 0.01
CA PRO A 182 10.20 -6.23 1.21
C PRO A 182 8.69 -5.99 1.10
N ILE A 183 7.92 -6.93 1.63
CA ILE A 183 6.46 -6.92 1.58
C ILE A 183 5.89 -6.93 2.99
N VAL A 184 5.14 -5.90 3.34
CA VAL A 184 4.28 -5.82 4.51
C VAL A 184 2.86 -6.10 4.05
N ALA A 185 2.12 -7.01 4.68
CA ALA A 185 0.77 -7.30 4.22
C ALA A 185 -0.24 -7.57 5.34
N ILE A 186 -1.48 -7.18 5.10
CA ILE A 186 -2.64 -7.65 5.84
C ILE A 186 -2.97 -9.05 5.34
N VAL A 187 -2.81 -10.03 6.22
CA VAL A 187 -2.93 -11.46 5.91
C VAL A 187 -4.12 -12.05 6.68
N ASP A 188 -5.16 -12.43 5.98
CA ASP A 188 -6.30 -13.12 6.56
C ASP A 188 -6.07 -14.64 6.59
N THR A 189 -6.94 -15.38 7.25
CA THR A 189 -6.86 -16.83 7.46
C THR A 189 -6.85 -17.68 6.19
N ASN A 190 -7.18 -17.13 5.03
CA ASN A 190 -7.20 -17.79 3.71
C ASN A 190 -5.94 -17.55 2.86
N CYS A 191 -4.98 -16.77 3.38
CA CYS A 191 -3.75 -16.40 2.68
C CYS A 191 -2.55 -17.25 3.13
N ASP A 192 -1.46 -17.23 2.36
CA ASP A 192 -0.18 -17.86 2.71
C ASP A 192 0.73 -16.82 3.38
N PRO A 193 1.09 -16.97 4.67
CA PRO A 193 1.96 -16.02 5.35
C PRO A 193 3.41 -16.06 4.84
N ASP A 194 3.87 -17.17 4.24
CA ASP A 194 5.24 -17.31 3.74
C ASP A 194 5.52 -16.49 2.47
N GLU A 195 4.48 -15.93 1.86
CA GLU A 195 4.63 -15.09 0.68
C GLU A 195 5.06 -13.65 1.01
N VAL A 196 5.02 -13.24 2.29
CA VAL A 196 5.28 -11.88 2.74
C VAL A 196 6.32 -11.86 3.86
N ASP A 197 7.05 -10.75 3.97
CA ASP A 197 8.13 -10.62 4.95
C ASP A 197 7.61 -10.16 6.33
N TYR A 198 6.63 -9.26 6.33
CA TYR A 198 5.99 -8.74 7.53
C TYR A 198 4.49 -9.03 7.49
N VAL A 199 4.11 -10.10 8.18
CA VAL A 199 2.72 -10.56 8.28
C VAL A 199 1.97 -9.75 9.33
N ILE A 200 0.86 -9.13 8.95
CA ILE A 200 -0.10 -8.51 9.88
C ILE A 200 -1.37 -9.37 9.85
N PRO A 201 -1.56 -10.30 10.81
CA PRO A 201 -2.74 -11.16 10.82
C PRO A 201 -3.99 -10.32 11.10
N ALA A 202 -4.86 -10.18 10.13
CA ALA A 202 -6.02 -9.31 10.26
C ALA A 202 -7.07 -9.58 9.18
N ASN A 203 -8.30 -9.14 9.44
CA ASN A 203 -9.41 -9.18 8.51
C ASN A 203 -9.17 -8.26 7.31
N ASP A 204 -9.21 -8.80 6.12
CA ASP A 204 -9.03 -8.09 4.85
C ASP A 204 -10.35 -7.77 4.12
N ASP A 205 -11.51 -8.12 4.73
CA ASP A 205 -12.85 -7.85 4.21
C ASP A 205 -13.55 -6.68 4.91
N ALA A 206 -13.17 -6.38 6.16
CA ALA A 206 -13.77 -5.32 6.93
C ALA A 206 -13.15 -3.96 6.60
N ILE A 207 -13.92 -3.03 6.04
CA ILE A 207 -13.47 -1.67 5.68
C ILE A 207 -12.81 -0.96 6.86
N ARG A 208 -13.39 -1.11 8.08
CA ARG A 208 -12.85 -0.49 9.31
C ARG A 208 -11.48 -1.06 9.70
N ALA A 209 -11.30 -2.38 9.56
CA ALA A 209 -10.04 -3.05 9.85
C ALA A 209 -8.95 -2.61 8.88
N ILE A 210 -9.24 -2.64 7.58
CA ILE A 210 -8.32 -2.19 6.54
C ILE A 210 -7.93 -0.72 6.75
N ARG A 211 -8.90 0.16 7.02
CA ARG A 211 -8.65 1.58 7.26
C ARG A 211 -7.76 1.81 8.49
N LEU A 212 -8.04 1.12 9.60
CA LEU A 212 -7.24 1.23 10.82
C LEU A 212 -5.78 0.83 10.57
N ILE A 213 -5.54 -0.32 9.92
CA ILE A 213 -4.19 -0.81 9.68
C ILE A 213 -3.48 0.05 8.63
N SER A 214 -4.17 0.46 7.54
CA SER A 214 -3.59 1.36 6.54
C SER A 214 -3.23 2.72 7.14
N ALA A 215 -4.08 3.28 8.01
CA ALA A 215 -3.79 4.52 8.74
C ALA A 215 -2.59 4.35 9.68
N THR A 216 -2.47 3.20 10.34
CA THR A 216 -1.33 2.89 11.20
C THR A 216 -0.03 2.85 10.40
N MET A 217 0.00 2.21 9.24
CA MET A 217 1.17 2.19 8.36
C MET A 217 1.50 3.58 7.81
N ALA A 218 0.50 4.37 7.46
CA ALA A 218 0.70 5.76 7.05
C ALA A 218 1.26 6.64 8.19
N ASN A 219 0.83 6.41 9.43
CA ASN A 219 1.38 7.10 10.60
C ASN A 219 2.86 6.74 10.83
N ALA A 220 3.26 5.49 10.61
CA ALA A 220 4.66 5.07 10.66
C ALA A 220 5.51 5.84 9.65
N VAL A 221 5.01 6.02 8.42
CA VAL A 221 5.67 6.83 7.39
C VAL A 221 5.82 8.28 7.83
N GLN A 222 4.77 8.85 8.40
CA GLN A 222 4.79 10.24 8.87
C GLN A 222 5.79 10.45 10.03
N GLU A 223 5.81 9.53 10.99
CA GLU A 223 6.76 9.55 12.11
C GLU A 223 8.22 9.43 11.62
N GLY A 224 8.48 8.51 10.67
CA GLY A 224 9.82 8.34 10.09
C GLY A 224 10.33 9.60 9.40
N ARG A 225 9.49 10.28 8.62
CA ARG A 225 9.84 11.52 7.92
C ARG A 225 10.07 12.70 8.88
N GLN A 226 9.25 12.82 9.94
CA GLN A 226 9.46 13.88 10.95
C GLN A 226 10.79 13.71 11.69
N GLY A 227 11.24 12.48 11.90
CA GLY A 227 12.57 12.21 12.46
C GLY A 227 13.70 12.61 11.50
N GLU A 228 13.52 12.49 10.20
CA GLU A 228 14.47 12.92 9.18
C GLU A 228 14.57 14.46 9.12
N ASP A 229 13.43 15.15 9.11
CA ASP A 229 13.39 16.62 9.10
C ASP A 229 14.08 17.21 10.34
N ALA A 230 13.82 16.65 11.52
CA ALA A 230 14.46 17.08 12.77
C ALA A 230 15.99 16.85 12.77
N SER A 231 16.43 15.71 12.25
CA SER A 231 17.87 15.39 12.15
C SER A 231 18.59 16.25 11.10
N ALA A 232 17.91 16.64 10.04
CA ALA A 232 18.45 17.54 9.02
C ALA A 232 18.60 18.97 9.56
N GLU A 233 17.61 19.46 10.31
CA GLU A 233 17.67 20.77 10.97
C GLU A 233 18.78 20.84 12.04
N GLU A 234 18.98 19.77 12.82
CA GLU A 234 20.09 19.68 13.78
C GLU A 234 21.46 19.69 13.08
N ALA A 235 21.60 18.96 11.97
CA ALA A 235 22.84 18.93 11.20
C ALA A 235 23.18 20.30 10.54
N GLU A 236 22.17 21.03 10.05
CA GLU A 236 22.35 22.38 9.52
C GLU A 236 22.69 23.40 10.62
N ALA A 237 22.12 23.22 11.81
CA ALA A 237 22.43 24.09 12.97
C ALA A 237 23.85 23.86 13.48
N GLU A 238 24.39 22.65 13.45
CA GLU A 238 25.79 22.36 13.82
C GLU A 238 26.80 22.91 12.80
N THR A 239 26.49 22.83 11.51
CA THR A 239 27.36 23.36 10.45
C THR A 239 27.36 24.89 10.35
N GLY A 240 26.27 25.55 10.76
CA GLY A 240 26.16 27.00 10.81
C GLY A 240 26.78 27.64 12.06
N ALA A 241 27.21 26.87 13.05
CA ALA A 241 27.88 27.35 14.28
C ALA A 241 29.42 27.32 14.21
N GLU A 242 29.98 26.79 13.11
CA GLU A 242 31.44 26.72 12.88
C GLU A 242 31.98 27.81 11.89
N GLU A 243 31.10 28.70 11.37
CA GLU A 243 31.51 29.90 10.63
C GLU A 243 31.40 31.16 11.53
#